data_4a66cf4fe1abbf826368c80270cbcba7
#
_entry.id   4a66cf4fe1abbf826368c80270cbcba7
#
_cell.length_a   1.000
_cell.length_b   1.000
_cell.length_c   1.000
_cell.angle_alpha   90.00
_cell.angle_beta   90.00
_cell.angle_gamma   90.00
#
_symmetry.space_group_name_H-M   'P 1'
#
loop_
_entity.id
_entity.type
_entity.pdbx_description
1 polymer ?
#
loop_
_entity_poly.entity_id
_entity_poly.type
_entity_poly.pdbx_seq_one_letter_code
_entity_poly.pdbx_strand_id
1 'polypeptide(L)'
;VLFCASTHPASQLAVLDQCPRAQLTVLDTFMLWIDTEFETLSEAMRKVDVVVINEQEVCSIAGDEILLRAMKSIISGEALHGGSGAGPGPRCLIAKRGSGGVLAMLPFGTLAMPAYPTSEIIDPTGCGDSFAGSFLAYLAGRPGVLTDIEAIRNALVHATVTSSFTLEGIGTSEIASIDRGSYHARVDRYRRIVGIK
;
A
#
# COMPACT_ATOMS: atom_id res chain seq x y z
N VAL A 1 -13.17 4.17 6.11
CA VAL A 1 -11.82 4.25 5.53
C VAL A 1 -11.82 5.17 4.34
N LEU A 2 -10.72 5.85 4.08
CA LEU A 2 -10.53 6.73 2.93
C LEU A 2 -9.28 6.27 2.16
N PHE A 3 -9.42 6.06 0.85
CA PHE A 3 -8.30 5.79 -0.04
C PHE A 3 -8.10 6.95 -1.01
N CYS A 4 -6.99 7.64 -0.86
CA CYS A 4 -6.51 8.62 -1.83
C CYS A 4 -5.65 7.88 -2.86
N ALA A 5 -6.28 7.36 -3.91
CA ALA A 5 -5.60 6.68 -5.00
C ALA A 5 -4.68 7.64 -5.76
N SER A 6 -3.91 7.11 -6.69
CA SER A 6 -2.89 7.81 -7.48
C SER A 6 -3.49 8.93 -8.36
N THR A 7 -3.80 10.06 -7.74
CA THR A 7 -4.31 11.29 -8.39
C THR A 7 -3.45 12.49 -7.97
N HIS A 8 -3.74 13.67 -8.51
CA HIS A 8 -2.99 14.88 -8.20
C HIS A 8 -2.97 15.17 -6.70
N PRO A 9 -1.81 15.40 -6.07
CA PRO A 9 -1.67 15.55 -4.61
C PRO A 9 -2.57 16.65 -3.99
N ALA A 10 -2.79 17.76 -4.69
CA ALA A 10 -3.72 18.78 -4.20
C ALA A 10 -5.18 18.28 -4.11
N SER A 11 -5.60 17.37 -5.00
CA SER A 11 -6.91 16.73 -4.92
C SER A 11 -6.97 15.75 -3.75
N GLN A 12 -5.89 15.02 -3.49
CA GLN A 12 -5.78 14.13 -2.31
C GLN A 12 -5.92 14.95 -1.01
N LEU A 13 -5.22 16.07 -0.90
CA LEU A 13 -5.34 16.99 0.25
C LEU A 13 -6.76 17.51 0.42
N ALA A 14 -7.40 17.97 -0.65
CA ALA A 14 -8.76 18.49 -0.60
C ALA A 14 -9.76 17.44 -0.13
N VAL A 15 -9.60 16.17 -0.55
CA VAL A 15 -10.45 15.06 -0.09
C VAL A 15 -10.19 14.70 1.36
N LEU A 16 -8.92 14.68 1.80
CA LEU A 16 -8.55 14.45 3.20
C LEU A 16 -9.19 15.50 4.12
N ASP A 17 -9.15 16.76 3.75
CA ASP A 17 -9.74 17.87 4.53
C ASP A 17 -11.28 17.77 4.61
N GLN A 18 -11.94 17.23 3.58
CA GLN A 18 -13.38 17.00 3.56
C GLN A 18 -13.82 15.74 4.34
N CYS A 19 -12.89 14.85 4.66
CA CYS A 19 -13.16 13.60 5.34
C CYS A 19 -12.50 13.47 6.72
N PRO A 20 -12.64 14.45 7.65
CA PRO A 20 -11.92 14.49 8.93
C PRO A 20 -12.32 13.36 9.90
N ARG A 21 -13.39 12.61 9.60
CA ARG A 21 -13.87 11.47 10.42
C ARG A 21 -13.44 10.12 9.87
N ALA A 22 -12.59 10.07 8.85
CA ALA A 22 -12.06 8.81 8.36
C ALA A 22 -11.24 8.12 9.46
N GLN A 23 -11.58 6.86 9.77
CA GLN A 23 -10.91 6.07 10.82
C GLN A 23 -9.56 5.51 10.36
N LEU A 24 -9.36 5.41 9.07
CA LEU A 24 -8.12 4.97 8.43
C LEU A 24 -8.01 5.68 7.08
N THR A 25 -6.89 6.34 6.87
CA THR A 25 -6.57 7.05 5.63
C THR A 25 -5.37 6.42 4.96
N VAL A 26 -5.48 6.15 3.66
CA VAL A 26 -4.43 5.52 2.87
C VAL A 26 -4.19 6.32 1.60
N LEU A 27 -2.93 6.45 1.22
CA LEU A 27 -2.50 7.16 0.03
C LEU A 27 -1.65 6.23 -0.85
N ASP A 28 -1.90 6.29 -2.14
CA ASP A 28 -1.01 5.81 -3.22
C ASP A 28 -0.60 6.99 -4.10
N THR A 29 0.54 6.86 -4.80
CA THR A 29 1.04 7.86 -5.73
C THR A 29 1.73 7.17 -6.91
N PHE A 30 2.34 7.94 -7.82
CA PHE A 30 3.24 7.40 -8.83
C PHE A 30 4.29 8.46 -9.22
N MET A 31 5.30 8.02 -9.98
CA MET A 31 6.51 8.80 -10.27
C MET A 31 6.23 10.23 -10.75
N LEU A 32 5.21 10.45 -11.59
CA LEU A 32 4.89 11.79 -12.09
C LEU A 32 4.70 12.80 -10.93
N TRP A 33 3.96 12.42 -9.90
CA TRP A 33 3.70 13.33 -8.77
C TRP A 33 4.91 13.49 -7.85
N ILE A 34 5.76 12.48 -7.78
CA ILE A 34 7.05 12.57 -7.09
C ILE A 34 7.96 13.57 -7.79
N ASP A 35 7.95 13.58 -9.13
CA ASP A 35 8.81 14.45 -9.93
C ASP A 35 8.29 15.88 -10.05
N THR A 36 6.95 16.10 -10.06
CA THR A 36 6.35 17.39 -10.39
C THR A 36 5.66 18.09 -9.22
N GLU A 37 5.21 17.36 -8.19
CA GLU A 37 4.36 17.86 -7.11
C GLU A 37 4.85 17.44 -5.72
N PHE A 38 6.17 17.27 -5.57
CA PHE A 38 6.76 16.63 -4.38
C PHE A 38 6.43 17.33 -3.06
N GLU A 39 6.37 18.66 -3.04
CA GLU A 39 6.02 19.43 -1.83
C GLU A 39 4.58 19.14 -1.40
N THR A 40 3.63 19.20 -2.34
CA THR A 40 2.21 18.92 -2.10
C THR A 40 1.99 17.45 -1.72
N LEU A 41 2.71 16.54 -2.37
CA LEU A 41 2.70 15.11 -2.06
C LEU A 41 3.23 14.84 -0.65
N SER A 42 4.34 15.48 -0.27
CA SER A 42 4.92 15.36 1.07
C SER A 42 3.94 15.80 2.16
N GLU A 43 3.18 16.87 1.92
CA GLU A 43 2.12 17.30 2.82
C GLU A 43 0.99 16.26 2.93
N ALA A 44 0.55 15.71 1.79
CA ALA A 44 -0.47 14.66 1.77
C ALA A 44 -0.01 13.39 2.52
N MET A 45 1.25 12.97 2.32
CA MET A 45 1.83 11.80 3.00
C MET A 45 1.90 11.98 4.52
N ARG A 46 2.09 13.20 5.02
CA ARG A 46 2.07 13.50 6.47
C ARG A 46 0.66 13.44 7.08
N LYS A 47 -0.38 13.64 6.27
CA LYS A 47 -1.78 13.68 6.73
C LYS A 47 -2.46 12.30 6.74
N VAL A 48 -1.83 11.28 6.15
CA VAL A 48 -2.42 9.93 6.08
C VAL A 48 -1.81 8.97 7.10
N ASP A 49 -2.57 7.94 7.45
CA ASP A 49 -2.10 6.88 8.34
C ASP A 49 -1.16 5.92 7.62
N VAL A 50 -1.45 5.58 6.36
CA VAL A 50 -0.74 4.56 5.59
C VAL A 50 -0.40 5.10 4.20
N VAL A 51 0.80 4.82 3.74
CA VAL A 51 1.22 5.00 2.34
C VAL A 51 1.52 3.64 1.74
N VAL A 52 0.97 3.36 0.54
CA VAL A 52 1.13 2.08 -0.18
C VAL A 52 1.70 2.39 -1.57
N ILE A 53 3.00 2.27 -1.73
CA ILE A 53 3.72 2.64 -2.97
C ILE A 53 4.70 1.54 -3.37
N ASN A 54 5.25 1.61 -4.59
CA ASN A 54 6.24 0.62 -5.01
C ASN A 54 7.67 0.97 -4.51
N GLU A 55 8.58 0.00 -4.57
CA GLU A 55 9.98 0.14 -4.09
C GLU A 55 10.71 1.28 -4.80
N GLN A 56 10.50 1.46 -6.11
CA GLN A 56 11.14 2.52 -6.88
C GLN A 56 10.67 3.91 -6.42
N GLU A 57 9.38 4.06 -6.16
CA GLU A 57 8.79 5.30 -5.62
C GLU A 57 9.33 5.61 -4.23
N VAL A 58 9.43 4.60 -3.35
CA VAL A 58 10.06 4.76 -2.02
C VAL A 58 11.48 5.27 -2.13
N CYS A 59 12.29 4.64 -2.97
CA CYS A 59 13.69 5.02 -3.17
C CYS A 59 13.82 6.42 -3.79
N SER A 60 12.95 6.76 -4.74
CA SER A 60 12.95 8.09 -5.38
C SER A 60 12.58 9.20 -4.40
N ILE A 61 11.53 9.01 -3.59
CA ILE A 61 11.14 9.98 -2.53
C ILE A 61 12.28 10.24 -1.56
N ALA A 62 12.98 9.19 -1.16
CA ALA A 62 14.04 9.29 -0.17
C ALA A 62 15.42 9.69 -0.74
N GLY A 63 15.62 9.61 -2.05
CA GLY A 63 16.93 9.74 -2.66
C GLY A 63 17.93 8.68 -2.18
N ASP A 64 17.46 7.49 -1.81
CA ASP A 64 18.28 6.41 -1.26
C ASP A 64 17.92 5.06 -1.88
N GLU A 65 18.91 4.36 -2.43
CA GLU A 65 18.74 3.05 -3.07
C GLU A 65 18.51 1.90 -2.06
N ILE A 66 18.80 2.10 -0.77
CA ILE A 66 18.59 1.09 0.26
C ILE A 66 17.17 1.21 0.83
N LEU A 67 16.28 0.34 0.37
CA LEU A 67 14.85 0.38 0.69
C LEU A 67 14.54 0.61 2.18
N LEU A 68 15.19 -0.11 3.09
CA LEU A 68 14.93 0.05 4.53
C LEU A 68 15.32 1.43 5.07
N ARG A 69 16.39 2.05 4.55
CA ARG A 69 16.75 3.43 4.93
C ARG A 69 15.77 4.42 4.35
N ALA A 70 15.43 4.25 3.08
CA ALA A 70 14.43 5.05 2.39
C ALA A 70 13.09 5.04 3.14
N MET A 71 12.60 3.86 3.52
CA MET A 71 11.36 3.73 4.29
C MET A 71 11.45 4.43 5.65
N LYS A 72 12.55 4.30 6.36
CA LYS A 72 12.75 4.97 7.66
C LYS A 72 12.75 6.48 7.54
N SER A 73 13.41 7.04 6.52
CA SER A 73 13.48 8.49 6.31
C SER A 73 12.11 9.08 5.90
N ILE A 74 11.28 8.31 5.18
CA ILE A 74 9.89 8.71 4.88
C ILE A 74 9.05 8.70 6.16
N ILE A 75 9.10 7.64 6.95
CA ILE A 75 8.32 7.53 8.20
C ILE A 75 8.74 8.59 9.23
N SER A 76 10.04 8.86 9.36
CA SER A 76 10.52 9.94 10.23
C SER A 76 10.12 11.34 9.73
N GLY A 77 9.78 11.46 8.46
CA GLY A 77 9.51 12.73 7.78
C GLY A 77 10.76 13.43 7.25
N GLU A 78 11.95 12.86 7.46
CA GLU A 78 13.22 13.44 7.00
C GLU A 78 13.27 13.55 5.47
N ALA A 79 12.76 12.55 4.75
CA ALA A 79 12.69 12.55 3.29
C ALA A 79 11.55 13.41 2.72
N LEU A 80 10.62 13.88 3.55
CA LEU A 80 9.47 14.67 3.12
C LEU A 80 9.78 16.14 3.26
N HIS A 81 9.98 16.86 2.15
CA HIS A 81 10.32 18.29 2.16
C HIS A 81 9.19 19.11 1.55
N GLY A 82 9.14 20.38 1.97
CA GLY A 82 8.13 21.33 1.50
C GLY A 82 6.81 21.24 2.25
N GLY A 83 5.87 22.10 1.84
CA GLY A 83 4.62 22.28 2.55
C GLY A 83 4.76 23.04 3.87
N SER A 84 3.67 23.19 4.60
CA SER A 84 3.60 23.93 5.86
C SER A 84 4.04 23.10 7.09
N GLY A 85 4.50 21.86 6.90
CA GLY A 85 4.69 20.93 7.99
C GLY A 85 6.07 20.36 8.16
N ALA A 86 6.76 20.71 9.26
CA ALA A 86 7.75 19.85 9.87
C ALA A 86 7.00 18.78 10.71
N GLY A 87 7.40 17.52 10.62
CA GLY A 87 6.78 16.44 11.42
C GLY A 87 7.03 15.07 10.82
N PRO A 88 6.59 14.02 11.52
CA PRO A 88 6.74 12.65 11.02
C PRO A 88 5.92 12.44 9.74
N GLY A 89 6.31 11.43 8.98
CA GLY A 89 5.56 10.91 7.85
C GLY A 89 4.40 10.01 8.29
N PRO A 90 3.93 9.12 7.40
CA PRO A 90 2.82 8.22 7.69
C PRO A 90 3.18 7.25 8.82
N ARG A 91 2.15 6.76 9.53
CA ARG A 91 2.33 5.76 10.61
C ARG A 91 2.74 4.38 10.09
N CYS A 92 2.38 4.09 8.85
CA CYS A 92 2.71 2.83 8.18
C CYS A 92 3.10 3.11 6.73
N LEU A 93 4.16 2.47 6.27
CA LEU A 93 4.60 2.51 4.87
C LEU A 93 4.69 1.10 4.32
N ILE A 94 3.99 0.84 3.23
CA ILE A 94 3.97 -0.46 2.53
C ILE A 94 4.66 -0.28 1.18
N ALA A 95 5.79 -0.96 1.00
CA ALA A 95 6.53 -0.99 -0.25
C ALA A 95 6.17 -2.26 -1.05
N LYS A 96 5.52 -2.07 -2.18
CA LYS A 96 5.23 -3.13 -3.17
C LYS A 96 6.49 -3.40 -3.99
N ARG A 97 6.91 -4.67 -4.12
CA ARG A 97 8.19 -5.06 -4.72
C ARG A 97 8.03 -6.02 -5.91
N GLY A 98 6.87 -6.01 -6.55
CA GLY A 98 6.56 -6.92 -7.66
C GLY A 98 6.77 -8.37 -7.26
N SER A 99 7.60 -9.11 -7.99
CA SER A 99 7.94 -10.51 -7.68
C SER A 99 8.67 -10.68 -6.34
N GLY A 100 9.26 -9.63 -5.77
CA GLY A 100 9.87 -9.63 -4.44
C GLY A 100 8.83 -9.56 -3.30
N GLY A 101 7.56 -9.41 -3.62
CA GLY A 101 6.48 -9.38 -2.63
C GLY A 101 6.27 -7.98 -2.02
N VAL A 102 6.14 -7.92 -0.70
CA VAL A 102 5.83 -6.68 0.01
C VAL A 102 6.65 -6.54 1.28
N LEU A 103 7.07 -5.32 1.57
CA LEU A 103 7.69 -4.94 2.83
C LEU A 103 6.83 -3.85 3.48
N ALA A 104 6.33 -4.09 4.68
CA ALA A 104 5.53 -3.14 5.43
C ALA A 104 6.28 -2.70 6.69
N MET A 105 6.51 -1.41 6.85
CA MET A 105 7.07 -0.82 8.06
C MET A 105 5.94 -0.22 8.90
N LEU A 106 5.84 -0.67 10.13
CA LEU A 106 4.76 -0.42 11.07
C LEU A 106 5.30 0.22 12.34
N PRO A 107 4.48 0.86 13.18
CA PRO A 107 4.95 1.46 14.44
C PRO A 107 5.65 0.48 15.39
N PHE A 108 5.35 -0.81 15.30
CA PHE A 108 5.88 -1.86 16.18
C PHE A 108 6.89 -2.80 15.48
N GLY A 109 7.23 -2.58 14.22
CA GLY A 109 8.21 -3.38 13.51
C GLY A 109 7.96 -3.49 12.01
N THR A 110 8.59 -4.48 11.39
CA THR A 110 8.55 -4.68 9.94
C THR A 110 7.99 -6.05 9.62
N LEU A 111 7.07 -6.12 8.65
CA LEU A 111 6.56 -7.35 8.07
C LEU A 111 7.06 -7.48 6.63
N ALA A 112 7.56 -8.66 6.27
CA ALA A 112 7.93 -8.99 4.90
C ALA A 112 7.15 -10.22 4.47
N MET A 113 6.54 -10.17 3.27
CA MET A 113 5.81 -11.30 2.71
C MET A 113 6.18 -11.46 1.22
N PRO A 114 6.38 -12.69 0.72
CA PRO A 114 6.68 -12.93 -0.69
C PRO A 114 5.46 -12.60 -1.57
N ALA A 115 5.68 -12.45 -2.87
CA ALA A 115 4.59 -12.44 -3.83
C ALA A 115 3.88 -13.80 -3.87
N TYR A 116 2.61 -13.84 -4.31
CA TYR A 116 1.97 -15.10 -4.63
C TYR A 116 2.68 -15.73 -5.84
N PRO A 117 3.11 -17.00 -5.74
CA PRO A 117 3.81 -17.64 -6.85
C PRO A 117 2.81 -17.99 -7.96
N THR A 118 2.92 -17.29 -9.08
CA THR A 118 2.19 -17.59 -10.32
C THR A 118 3.16 -17.65 -11.49
N SER A 119 2.85 -18.51 -12.47
CA SER A 119 3.54 -18.56 -13.77
C SER A 119 2.79 -17.76 -14.85
N GLU A 120 1.58 -17.33 -14.57
CA GLU A 120 0.72 -16.64 -15.52
C GLU A 120 0.77 -15.13 -15.25
N ILE A 121 1.52 -14.43 -16.10
CA ILE A 121 1.67 -12.98 -16.03
C ILE A 121 1.18 -12.43 -17.37
N ILE A 122 -0.01 -11.82 -17.35
CA ILE A 122 -0.65 -11.24 -18.53
C ILE A 122 -0.47 -9.72 -18.53
N ASP A 123 -0.94 -9.03 -17.49
CA ASP A 123 -0.85 -7.58 -17.38
C ASP A 123 -0.70 -7.13 -15.92
N PRO A 124 0.41 -6.48 -15.54
CA PRO A 124 0.59 -5.96 -14.19
C PRO A 124 -0.21 -4.68 -13.88
N THR A 125 -0.89 -4.10 -14.87
CA THR A 125 -1.69 -2.87 -14.69
C THR A 125 -2.83 -3.12 -13.71
N GLY A 126 -2.96 -2.23 -12.73
CA GLY A 126 -3.99 -2.33 -11.68
C GLY A 126 -3.65 -3.28 -10.52
N CYS A 127 -2.51 -3.99 -10.56
CA CYS A 127 -2.07 -4.81 -9.42
C CYS A 127 -1.86 -3.97 -8.15
N GLY A 128 -1.35 -2.75 -8.28
CA GLY A 128 -1.19 -1.81 -7.17
C GLY A 128 -2.52 -1.39 -6.56
N ASP A 129 -3.48 -1.02 -7.42
CA ASP A 129 -4.82 -0.57 -7.01
C ASP A 129 -5.60 -1.69 -6.33
N SER A 130 -5.58 -2.89 -6.92
CA SER A 130 -6.25 -4.07 -6.36
C SER A 130 -5.62 -4.52 -5.05
N PHE A 131 -4.30 -4.40 -4.92
CA PHE A 131 -3.58 -4.63 -3.65
C PHE A 131 -4.06 -3.64 -2.58
N ALA A 132 -4.00 -2.34 -2.85
CA ALA A 132 -4.39 -1.31 -1.90
C ALA A 132 -5.88 -1.40 -1.54
N GLY A 133 -6.75 -1.59 -2.53
CA GLY A 133 -8.19 -1.76 -2.32
C GLY A 133 -8.53 -2.97 -1.46
N SER A 134 -7.89 -4.11 -1.70
CA SER A 134 -8.10 -5.33 -0.90
C SER A 134 -7.54 -5.21 0.52
N PHE A 135 -6.36 -4.59 0.69
CA PHE A 135 -5.79 -4.28 2.00
C PHE A 135 -6.76 -3.45 2.84
N LEU A 136 -7.29 -2.38 2.27
CA LEU A 136 -8.26 -1.50 2.91
C LEU A 136 -9.58 -2.18 3.21
N ALA A 137 -10.11 -2.96 2.27
CA ALA A 137 -11.37 -3.68 2.45
C ALA A 137 -11.32 -4.64 3.65
N TYR A 138 -10.17 -5.30 3.85
CA TYR A 138 -9.98 -6.18 5.01
C TYR A 138 -9.95 -5.41 6.33
N LEU A 139 -9.37 -4.23 6.37
CA LEU A 139 -9.24 -3.39 7.57
C LEU A 139 -10.48 -2.53 7.85
N ALA A 140 -11.38 -2.41 6.88
CA ALA A 140 -12.58 -1.57 7.01
C ALA A 140 -13.44 -1.98 8.20
N GLY A 141 -13.88 -0.99 8.99
CA GLY A 141 -14.74 -1.22 10.16
C GLY A 141 -14.03 -1.80 11.38
N ARG A 142 -12.73 -1.95 11.36
CA ARG A 142 -11.91 -2.43 12.48
C ARG A 142 -11.21 -1.25 13.15
N PRO A 143 -11.54 -0.86 14.39
CA PRO A 143 -10.85 0.22 15.09
C PRO A 143 -9.44 -0.22 15.52
N GLY A 144 -8.50 0.71 15.54
CA GLY A 144 -7.15 0.46 16.07
C GLY A 144 -6.27 -0.51 15.26
N VAL A 145 -6.61 -0.77 14.01
CA VAL A 145 -5.98 -1.80 13.17
C VAL A 145 -4.47 -1.65 12.98
N LEU A 146 -3.94 -0.43 13.04
CA LEU A 146 -2.49 -0.19 12.87
C LEU A 146 -1.65 -0.61 14.08
N THR A 147 -2.27 -1.07 15.15
CA THR A 147 -1.61 -1.65 16.33
C THR A 147 -1.81 -3.16 16.44
N ASP A 148 -2.58 -3.75 15.53
CA ASP A 148 -2.84 -5.19 15.46
C ASP A 148 -2.04 -5.83 14.31
N ILE A 149 -0.92 -6.48 14.67
CA ILE A 149 -0.03 -7.12 13.70
C ILE A 149 -0.71 -8.24 12.92
N GLU A 150 -1.63 -8.97 13.54
CA GLU A 150 -2.34 -10.08 12.89
C GLU A 150 -3.39 -9.53 11.90
N ALA A 151 -4.06 -8.44 12.23
CA ALA A 151 -4.97 -7.78 11.30
C ALA A 151 -4.21 -7.27 10.06
N ILE A 152 -3.06 -6.62 10.26
CA ILE A 152 -2.21 -6.15 9.15
C ILE A 152 -1.69 -7.33 8.32
N ARG A 153 -1.20 -8.39 8.96
CA ARG A 153 -0.69 -9.58 8.27
C ARG A 153 -1.77 -10.22 7.39
N ASN A 154 -2.98 -10.39 7.93
CA ASN A 154 -4.10 -10.92 7.17
C ASN A 154 -4.54 -9.97 6.04
N ALA A 155 -4.55 -8.67 6.26
CA ALA A 155 -4.81 -7.69 5.20
C ALA A 155 -3.79 -7.81 4.05
N LEU A 156 -2.49 -7.99 4.37
CA LEU A 156 -1.45 -8.23 3.36
C LEU A 156 -1.63 -9.56 2.62
N VAL A 157 -2.10 -10.63 3.31
CA VAL A 157 -2.47 -11.90 2.65
C VAL A 157 -3.54 -11.66 1.60
N HIS A 158 -4.65 -11.02 1.97
CA HIS A 158 -5.75 -10.74 1.05
C HIS A 158 -5.32 -9.82 -0.09
N ALA A 159 -4.55 -8.78 0.20
CA ALA A 159 -4.01 -7.85 -0.80
C ALA A 159 -3.13 -8.56 -1.84
N THR A 160 -2.20 -9.41 -1.39
CA THR A 160 -1.31 -10.18 -2.26
C THR A 160 -2.08 -11.17 -3.13
N VAL A 161 -3.06 -11.85 -2.56
CA VAL A 161 -3.91 -12.81 -3.31
C VAL A 161 -4.76 -12.08 -4.34
N THR A 162 -5.41 -10.97 -3.98
CA THR A 162 -6.22 -10.20 -4.94
C THR A 162 -5.36 -9.68 -6.09
N SER A 163 -4.21 -9.11 -5.79
CA SER A 163 -3.26 -8.62 -6.80
C SER A 163 -2.77 -9.74 -7.73
N SER A 164 -2.64 -10.98 -7.24
CA SER A 164 -2.25 -12.12 -8.08
C SER A 164 -3.30 -12.49 -9.12
N PHE A 165 -4.57 -12.32 -8.83
CA PHE A 165 -5.64 -12.50 -9.81
C PHE A 165 -5.64 -11.38 -10.87
N THR A 166 -5.40 -10.12 -10.45
CA THR A 166 -5.26 -9.00 -11.40
C THR A 166 -4.17 -9.28 -12.42
N LEU A 167 -3.03 -9.82 -11.97
CA LEU A 167 -1.88 -10.11 -12.81
C LEU A 167 -2.17 -11.15 -13.91
N GLU A 168 -3.12 -12.06 -13.67
CA GLU A 168 -3.50 -13.16 -14.55
C GLU A 168 -4.55 -12.78 -15.62
N GLY A 169 -4.88 -11.50 -15.76
CA GLY A 169 -5.83 -10.99 -16.74
C GLY A 169 -5.53 -9.57 -17.20
N ILE A 170 -6.44 -9.00 -18.00
CA ILE A 170 -6.36 -7.61 -18.45
C ILE A 170 -7.37 -6.77 -17.64
N GLY A 171 -6.87 -5.71 -17.01
CA GLY A 171 -7.70 -4.81 -16.21
C GLY A 171 -8.36 -5.52 -15.03
N THR A 172 -9.66 -5.39 -14.88
CA THR A 172 -10.44 -5.96 -13.77
C THR A 172 -11.18 -7.25 -14.12
N SER A 173 -10.97 -7.83 -15.30
CA SER A 173 -11.73 -8.98 -15.80
C SER A 173 -11.68 -10.19 -14.87
N GLU A 174 -10.47 -10.57 -14.46
CA GLU A 174 -10.28 -11.72 -13.57
C GLU A 174 -10.86 -11.47 -12.17
N ILE A 175 -10.60 -10.30 -11.58
CA ILE A 175 -11.15 -9.96 -10.26
C ILE A 175 -12.68 -9.95 -10.28
N ALA A 176 -13.30 -9.45 -11.35
CA ALA A 176 -14.74 -9.38 -11.48
C ALA A 176 -15.40 -10.77 -11.66
N SER A 177 -14.64 -11.75 -12.18
CA SER A 177 -15.12 -13.11 -12.47
C SER A 177 -14.82 -14.15 -11.39
N ILE A 178 -13.97 -13.81 -10.41
CA ILE A 178 -13.56 -14.75 -9.35
C ILE A 178 -14.76 -15.20 -8.53
N ASP A 179 -14.98 -16.50 -8.47
CA ASP A 179 -15.90 -17.08 -7.52
C ASP A 179 -15.29 -17.16 -6.10
N ARG A 180 -16.16 -17.18 -5.12
CA ARG A 180 -15.77 -17.17 -3.70
C ARG A 180 -14.91 -18.37 -3.30
N GLY A 181 -15.19 -19.54 -3.88
CA GLY A 181 -14.44 -20.78 -3.59
C GLY A 181 -12.99 -20.70 -4.08
N SER A 182 -12.78 -20.29 -5.33
CA SER A 182 -11.46 -20.08 -5.94
C SER A 182 -10.65 -19.04 -5.18
N TYR A 183 -11.27 -17.93 -4.76
CA TYR A 183 -10.61 -16.91 -3.96
C TYR A 183 -10.11 -17.47 -2.61
N HIS A 184 -10.98 -18.12 -1.84
CA HIS A 184 -10.60 -18.68 -0.55
C HIS A 184 -9.57 -19.82 -0.67
N ALA A 185 -9.67 -20.66 -1.69
CA ALA A 185 -8.67 -21.69 -1.95
C ALA A 185 -7.28 -21.10 -2.19
N ARG A 186 -7.21 -19.95 -2.92
CA ARG A 186 -5.94 -19.24 -3.14
C ARG A 186 -5.43 -18.59 -1.86
N VAL A 187 -6.29 -18.00 -1.05
CA VAL A 187 -5.93 -17.46 0.28
C VAL A 187 -5.35 -18.56 1.16
N ASP A 188 -6.01 -19.71 1.27
CA ASP A 188 -5.55 -20.83 2.09
C ASP A 188 -4.22 -21.41 1.58
N ARG A 189 -4.06 -21.50 0.25
CA ARG A 189 -2.79 -21.90 -0.35
C ARG A 189 -1.67 -20.93 -0.01
N TYR A 190 -1.93 -19.63 -0.13
CA TYR A 190 -0.92 -18.61 0.17
C TYR A 190 -0.55 -18.59 1.65
N ARG A 191 -1.52 -18.74 2.56
CA ARG A 191 -1.25 -18.88 4.00
C ARG A 191 -0.31 -20.03 4.30
N ARG A 192 -0.51 -21.19 3.66
CA ARG A 192 0.41 -22.33 3.83
C ARG A 192 1.82 -22.03 3.31
N ILE A 193 1.93 -21.32 2.18
CA ILE A 193 3.23 -20.92 1.60
C ILE A 193 4.00 -20.01 2.57
N VAL A 194 3.33 -19.07 3.21
CA VAL A 194 3.97 -18.08 4.11
C VAL A 194 3.98 -18.51 5.58
N GLY A 195 3.52 -19.73 5.89
CA GLY A 195 3.55 -20.29 7.26
C GLY A 195 2.58 -19.63 8.23
N ILE A 196 1.49 -19.03 7.74
CA ILE A 196 0.44 -18.42 8.56
C ILE A 196 -0.69 -19.44 8.76
N LYS A 197 -1.09 -19.63 10.02
CA LYS A 197 -2.22 -20.52 10.39
C LYS A 197 -3.56 -19.81 10.17
#